data_9dfeff2db10f167942d310b2002fa5bd
#
_entry.id   9dfeff2db10f167942d310b2002fa5bd
#
_cell.length_a   1.000
_cell.length_b   1.000
_cell.length_c   1.000
_cell.angle_alpha   90.00
_cell.angle_beta   90.00
_cell.angle_gamma   90.00
#
_symmetry.space_group_name_H-M   'P 1'
#
loop_
_entity.id
_entity.type
_entity.pdbx_description
1 polymer ?
#
loop_
_entity_poly.entity_id
_entity_poly.type
_entity_poly.pdbx_seq_one_letter_code
_entity_poly.pdbx_strand_id
1 'polypeptide(L)'
;SSDYELVQQSFDMLALLTGEIDAAQAMIYNEYAQVLEATNPATGELYTEADLSVIDWNDVGTAMLQDAIWADGARLGNAAYADITTRFVAASLEGWMYCRDNSAECVEIVLDNGSTLGASHQAWQMNEINGLIWPSPGGAGVMDAGLWAQTVNVATSQGILASAPDSGAYTTEYAEAAVALLKARGVDTTGQNWRRVEVTLNPGGE
;
A
#
# COMPACT_ATOMS: atom_id res chain seq x y z
N SER A 1 -5.02 -29.48 16.13
CA SER A 1 -6.25 -29.17 15.39
C SER A 1 -6.24 -27.66 15.15
N SER A 2 -6.27 -27.24 13.93
CA SER A 2 -6.51 -25.84 13.58
C SER A 2 -8.00 -25.54 13.82
N ASP A 3 -8.30 -24.46 14.48
CA ASP A 3 -9.67 -23.99 14.68
C ASP A 3 -10.27 -23.43 13.39
N TYR A 4 -9.50 -23.46 12.29
CA TYR A 4 -9.85 -22.97 10.96
C TYR A 4 -9.19 -23.82 9.86
N GLU A 5 -9.75 -23.78 8.67
CA GLU A 5 -9.18 -24.31 7.44
C GLU A 5 -8.62 -23.13 6.61
N LEU A 6 -7.33 -23.25 6.21
CA LEU A 6 -6.71 -22.23 5.37
C LEU A 6 -6.98 -22.54 3.89
N VAL A 7 -7.69 -21.65 3.23
CA VAL A 7 -8.01 -21.72 1.79
C VAL A 7 -7.18 -20.69 1.05
N GLN A 8 -6.63 -21.07 -0.11
CA GLN A 8 -5.92 -20.14 -0.97
C GLN A 8 -6.92 -19.16 -1.62
N GLN A 9 -6.73 -17.86 -1.39
CA GLN A 9 -7.55 -16.80 -1.94
C GLN A 9 -6.99 -16.31 -3.29
N SER A 10 -7.88 -16.00 -4.25
CA SER A 10 -7.56 -15.25 -5.45
C SER A 10 -7.41 -13.75 -5.15
N PHE A 11 -6.96 -12.96 -6.13
CA PHE A 11 -6.88 -11.49 -6.02
C PHE A 11 -8.26 -10.82 -6.24
N ASP A 12 -9.29 -11.42 -5.67
CA ASP A 12 -10.67 -10.92 -5.70
C ASP A 12 -11.38 -11.35 -4.41
N MET A 13 -12.61 -10.88 -4.23
CA MET A 13 -13.44 -11.15 -3.06
C MET A 13 -14.61 -12.11 -3.36
N LEU A 14 -14.60 -12.80 -4.51
CA LEU A 14 -15.71 -13.63 -4.93
C LEU A 14 -16.00 -14.76 -3.94
N ALA A 15 -14.96 -15.44 -3.45
CA ALA A 15 -15.13 -16.55 -2.51
C ALA A 15 -15.82 -16.11 -1.19
N LEU A 16 -15.49 -14.90 -0.70
CA LEU A 16 -16.17 -14.32 0.46
C LEU A 16 -17.62 -13.93 0.11
N LEU A 17 -17.83 -13.25 -1.01
CA LEU A 17 -19.15 -12.76 -1.44
C LEU A 17 -20.13 -13.90 -1.77
N THR A 18 -19.62 -15.05 -2.24
CA THR A 18 -20.42 -16.26 -2.50
C THR A 18 -20.59 -17.17 -1.29
N GLY A 19 -19.89 -16.88 -0.18
CA GLY A 19 -19.95 -17.68 1.04
C GLY A 19 -19.16 -19.01 0.96
N GLU A 20 -18.18 -19.09 0.05
CA GLU A 20 -17.26 -20.23 -0.03
C GLU A 20 -16.23 -20.22 1.09
N ILE A 21 -15.90 -19.03 1.60
CA ILE A 21 -15.03 -18.80 2.77
C ILE A 21 -15.70 -17.85 3.76
N ASP A 22 -15.41 -18.02 5.04
CA ASP A 22 -16.00 -17.21 6.11
C ASP A 22 -15.23 -15.92 6.38
N ALA A 23 -13.95 -15.87 6.03
CA ALA A 23 -13.08 -14.72 6.22
C ALA A 23 -12.05 -14.63 5.09
N ALA A 24 -11.72 -13.43 4.68
CA ALA A 24 -10.78 -13.15 3.59
C ALA A 24 -9.77 -12.08 4.02
N GLN A 25 -8.56 -12.14 3.47
CA GLN A 25 -7.62 -11.04 3.54
C GLN A 25 -7.99 -10.01 2.48
N ALA A 26 -7.95 -8.73 2.85
CA ALA A 26 -8.24 -7.63 1.94
C ALA A 26 -7.26 -6.48 2.17
N MET A 27 -6.69 -5.95 1.11
CA MET A 27 -6.00 -4.66 1.15
C MET A 27 -7.05 -3.56 1.17
N ILE A 28 -6.89 -2.59 2.08
CA ILE A 28 -7.85 -1.48 2.21
C ILE A 28 -8.01 -0.69 0.91
N TYR A 29 -6.96 -0.63 0.10
CA TYR A 29 -6.96 0.12 -1.15
C TYR A 29 -7.47 -0.67 -2.37
N ASN A 30 -7.71 -1.98 -2.27
CA ASN A 30 -8.13 -2.82 -3.39
C ASN A 30 -9.28 -3.75 -3.01
N GLU A 31 -9.01 -4.93 -2.42
CA GLU A 31 -10.01 -5.96 -2.19
C GLU A 31 -11.15 -5.50 -1.28
N TYR A 32 -10.87 -4.62 -0.33
CA TYR A 32 -11.91 -4.04 0.52
C TYR A 32 -12.91 -3.22 -0.28
N ALA A 33 -12.42 -2.42 -1.24
CA ALA A 33 -13.29 -1.69 -2.17
C ALA A 33 -14.14 -2.63 -3.01
N GLN A 34 -13.59 -3.76 -3.50
CA GLN A 34 -14.34 -4.73 -4.29
C GLN A 34 -15.57 -5.29 -3.55
N VAL A 35 -15.49 -5.41 -2.22
CA VAL A 35 -16.69 -5.78 -1.43
C VAL A 35 -17.70 -4.64 -1.41
N LEU A 36 -17.25 -3.41 -1.19
CA LEU A 36 -18.14 -2.23 -1.12
C LEU A 36 -18.74 -1.85 -2.49
N GLU A 37 -18.15 -2.30 -3.58
CA GLU A 37 -18.65 -2.14 -4.97
C GLU A 37 -19.64 -3.24 -5.38
N ALA A 38 -19.71 -4.31 -4.58
CA ALA A 38 -20.59 -5.42 -4.86
C ALA A 38 -22.01 -5.16 -4.34
N THR A 39 -23.01 -5.67 -5.07
CA THR A 39 -24.40 -5.61 -4.62
C THR A 39 -24.67 -6.67 -3.57
N ASN A 40 -25.17 -6.26 -2.41
CA ASN A 40 -25.64 -7.15 -1.37
C ASN A 40 -26.96 -7.81 -1.82
N PRO A 41 -27.01 -9.13 -2.01
CA PRO A 41 -28.19 -9.82 -2.53
C PRO A 41 -29.41 -9.76 -1.59
N ALA A 42 -29.20 -9.45 -0.31
CA ALA A 42 -30.27 -9.34 0.67
C ALA A 42 -31.01 -8.00 0.60
N THR A 43 -30.36 -6.95 0.17
CA THR A 43 -30.91 -5.58 0.13
C THR A 43 -31.13 -5.05 -1.29
N GLY A 44 -30.33 -5.52 -2.25
CA GLY A 44 -30.26 -4.99 -3.61
C GLY A 44 -29.41 -3.72 -3.75
N GLU A 45 -28.84 -3.22 -2.65
CA GLU A 45 -27.93 -2.07 -2.60
C GLU A 45 -26.47 -2.55 -2.51
N LEU A 46 -25.50 -1.64 -2.62
CA LEU A 46 -24.10 -1.97 -2.38
C LEU A 46 -23.86 -2.38 -0.92
N TYR A 47 -22.88 -3.23 -0.70
CA TYR A 47 -22.39 -3.47 0.66
C TYR A 47 -21.86 -2.18 1.28
N THR A 48 -22.05 -2.04 2.57
CA THR A 48 -21.55 -0.93 3.38
C THR A 48 -20.58 -1.45 4.43
N GLU A 49 -19.80 -0.57 5.04
CA GLU A 49 -18.93 -0.94 6.18
C GLU A 49 -19.71 -1.58 7.33
N ALA A 50 -21.00 -1.23 7.51
CA ALA A 50 -21.85 -1.78 8.55
C ALA A 50 -22.24 -3.25 8.30
N ASP A 51 -22.11 -3.73 7.07
CA ASP A 51 -22.39 -5.12 6.70
C ASP A 51 -21.19 -6.05 6.96
N LEU A 52 -20.03 -5.50 7.32
CA LEU A 52 -18.75 -6.19 7.42
C LEU A 52 -18.24 -6.23 8.86
N SER A 53 -17.54 -7.31 9.20
CA SER A 53 -16.72 -7.39 10.41
C SER A 53 -15.25 -7.31 9.98
N VAL A 54 -14.60 -6.17 10.24
CA VAL A 54 -13.23 -5.90 9.82
C VAL A 54 -12.27 -6.02 10.99
N ILE A 55 -11.15 -6.72 10.79
CA ILE A 55 -10.01 -6.74 11.71
C ILE A 55 -8.90 -5.93 11.06
N ASP A 56 -8.62 -4.73 11.58
CA ASP A 56 -7.48 -3.94 11.16
C ASP A 56 -6.19 -4.48 11.80
N TRP A 57 -5.20 -4.80 10.98
CA TRP A 57 -3.92 -5.34 11.45
C TRP A 57 -3.15 -4.36 12.35
N ASN A 58 -3.40 -3.03 12.23
CA ASN A 58 -2.81 -2.05 13.15
C ASN A 58 -3.41 -2.17 14.55
N ASP A 59 -4.73 -2.38 14.66
CA ASP A 59 -5.42 -2.47 15.94
C ASP A 59 -4.99 -3.71 16.76
N VAL A 60 -4.60 -4.77 16.06
CA VAL A 60 -4.13 -6.02 16.67
C VAL A 60 -2.60 -6.15 16.70
N GLY A 61 -1.87 -5.12 16.27
CA GLY A 61 -0.41 -5.05 16.37
C GLY A 61 0.35 -5.99 15.40
N THR A 62 -0.30 -6.42 14.33
CA THR A 62 0.28 -7.34 13.34
C THR A 62 0.43 -6.72 11.95
N ALA A 63 0.23 -5.41 11.81
CA ALA A 63 0.50 -4.71 10.56
C ALA A 63 1.97 -4.84 10.16
N MET A 64 2.22 -5.05 8.88
CA MET A 64 3.55 -5.24 8.31
C MET A 64 3.77 -4.23 7.19
N LEU A 65 5.02 -3.81 7.00
CA LEU A 65 5.45 -3.10 5.80
C LEU A 65 5.31 -4.01 4.59
N GLN A 66 4.93 -3.45 3.45
CA GLN A 66 4.65 -4.22 2.24
C GLN A 66 5.62 -3.82 1.11
N ASP A 67 5.22 -2.87 0.29
CA ASP A 67 5.95 -2.52 -0.93
C ASP A 67 7.28 -1.83 -0.65
N ALA A 68 8.29 -2.15 -1.45
CA ALA A 68 9.61 -1.56 -1.33
C ALA A 68 10.31 -1.45 -2.70
N ILE A 69 11.23 -0.50 -2.81
CA ILE A 69 12.17 -0.44 -3.93
C ILE A 69 13.35 -1.34 -3.61
N TRP A 70 13.64 -2.26 -4.51
CA TRP A 70 14.72 -3.23 -4.37
C TRP A 70 15.89 -2.88 -5.28
N ALA A 71 17.11 -3.06 -4.78
CA ALA A 71 18.35 -2.88 -5.53
C ALA A 71 19.27 -4.07 -5.31
N ASP A 72 20.16 -4.34 -6.25
CA ASP A 72 21.21 -5.34 -6.09
C ASP A 72 22.29 -4.80 -5.12
N GLY A 73 22.26 -5.31 -3.88
CA GLY A 73 23.18 -4.89 -2.82
C GLY A 73 24.66 -5.05 -3.18
N ALA A 74 25.02 -6.07 -3.96
CA ALA A 74 26.41 -6.27 -4.39
C ALA A 74 26.89 -5.16 -5.36
N ARG A 75 25.98 -4.53 -6.08
CA ARG A 75 26.28 -3.47 -7.05
C ARG A 75 26.26 -2.07 -6.43
N LEU A 76 25.67 -1.89 -5.24
CA LEU A 76 25.60 -0.57 -4.58
C LEU A 76 26.98 0.00 -4.22
N GLY A 77 28.01 -0.84 -4.14
CA GLY A 77 29.41 -0.38 -4.02
C GLY A 77 29.97 0.30 -5.28
N ASN A 78 29.30 0.20 -6.44
CA ASN A 78 29.67 0.90 -7.67
C ASN A 78 29.03 2.29 -7.69
N ALA A 79 29.86 3.34 -7.76
CA ALA A 79 29.39 4.73 -7.68
C ALA A 79 28.34 5.11 -8.76
N ALA A 80 28.46 4.58 -9.99
CA ALA A 80 27.51 4.86 -11.06
C ALA A 80 26.15 4.17 -10.77
N TYR A 81 26.16 2.95 -10.23
CA TYR A 81 24.94 2.26 -9.86
C TYR A 81 24.25 2.91 -8.65
N ALA A 82 25.02 3.33 -7.65
CA ALA A 82 24.52 4.06 -6.50
C ALA A 82 23.86 5.40 -6.89
N ASP A 83 24.46 6.15 -7.83
CA ASP A 83 23.88 7.38 -8.38
C ASP A 83 22.57 7.11 -9.12
N ILE A 84 22.53 6.07 -9.98
CA ILE A 84 21.31 5.66 -10.67
C ILE A 84 20.22 5.27 -9.66
N THR A 85 20.56 4.51 -8.61
CA THR A 85 19.64 4.12 -7.56
C THR A 85 19.04 5.33 -6.87
N THR A 86 19.85 6.29 -6.46
CA THR A 86 19.37 7.54 -5.84
C THR A 86 18.42 8.30 -6.75
N ARG A 87 18.76 8.45 -8.05
CA ARG A 87 17.91 9.16 -9.01
C ARG A 87 16.62 8.42 -9.29
N PHE A 88 16.66 7.10 -9.35
CA PHE A 88 15.46 6.27 -9.53
C PHE A 88 14.52 6.42 -8.31
N VAL A 89 15.06 6.33 -7.10
CA VAL A 89 14.27 6.55 -5.86
C VAL A 89 13.68 7.96 -5.85
N ALA A 90 14.47 8.99 -6.20
CA ALA A 90 13.98 10.36 -6.24
C ALA A 90 12.84 10.54 -7.26
N ALA A 91 12.96 9.97 -8.46
CA ALA A 91 11.93 10.03 -9.48
C ALA A 91 10.65 9.29 -9.06
N SER A 92 10.78 8.12 -8.42
CA SER A 92 9.65 7.35 -7.89
C SER A 92 8.92 8.12 -6.79
N LEU A 93 9.65 8.71 -5.85
CA LEU A 93 9.07 9.52 -4.77
C LEU A 93 8.41 10.79 -5.31
N GLU A 94 9.03 11.45 -6.31
CA GLU A 94 8.45 12.61 -6.96
C GLU A 94 7.12 12.27 -7.65
N GLY A 95 7.02 11.09 -8.29
CA GLY A 95 5.79 10.57 -8.85
C GLY A 95 4.69 10.40 -7.80
N TRP A 96 5.00 9.82 -6.65
CA TRP A 96 4.04 9.70 -5.53
C TRP A 96 3.60 11.05 -4.98
N MET A 97 4.51 12.02 -4.85
CA MET A 97 4.17 13.38 -4.43
C MET A 97 3.28 14.08 -5.46
N TYR A 98 3.56 13.88 -6.76
CA TYR A 98 2.72 14.37 -7.83
C TYR A 98 1.30 13.80 -7.74
N CYS A 99 1.16 12.48 -7.59
CA CYS A 99 -0.14 11.83 -7.47
C CYS A 99 -0.88 12.19 -6.16
N ARG A 100 -0.15 12.48 -5.08
CA ARG A 100 -0.75 13.06 -3.88
C ARG A 100 -1.47 14.38 -4.18
N ASP A 101 -0.81 15.24 -4.94
CA ASP A 101 -1.27 16.61 -5.18
C ASP A 101 -2.21 16.70 -6.41
N ASN A 102 -2.18 15.69 -7.30
CA ASN A 102 -2.94 15.61 -8.55
C ASN A 102 -3.64 14.25 -8.71
N SER A 103 -4.35 13.80 -7.68
CA SER A 103 -4.90 12.45 -7.59
C SER A 103 -5.82 12.08 -8.77
N ALA A 104 -6.68 13.01 -9.21
CA ALA A 104 -7.59 12.77 -10.34
C ALA A 104 -6.82 12.51 -11.64
N GLU A 105 -5.79 13.29 -11.93
CA GLU A 105 -4.96 13.10 -13.14
C GLU A 105 -4.22 11.76 -13.10
N CYS A 106 -3.71 11.36 -11.92
CA CYS A 106 -3.06 10.07 -11.78
C CYS A 106 -4.04 8.90 -11.95
N VAL A 107 -5.28 9.04 -11.52
CA VAL A 107 -6.35 8.07 -11.79
C VAL A 107 -6.58 7.95 -13.30
N GLU A 108 -6.71 9.06 -14.02
CA GLU A 108 -6.85 9.07 -15.49
C GLU A 108 -5.65 8.38 -16.17
N ILE A 109 -4.42 8.66 -15.74
CA ILE A 109 -3.21 8.01 -16.28
C ILE A 109 -3.28 6.48 -16.11
N VAL A 110 -3.74 6.00 -14.95
CA VAL A 110 -3.89 4.55 -14.71
C VAL A 110 -4.95 3.95 -15.63
N LEU A 111 -6.11 4.59 -15.76
CA LEU A 111 -7.19 4.15 -16.64
C LEU A 111 -6.75 4.10 -18.12
N ASP A 112 -6.05 5.12 -18.59
CA ASP A 112 -5.54 5.22 -19.95
C ASP A 112 -4.48 4.15 -20.27
N ASN A 113 -3.76 3.66 -19.27
CA ASN A 113 -2.78 2.59 -19.40
C ASN A 113 -3.33 1.18 -19.23
N GLY A 114 -4.64 1.02 -19.18
CA GLY A 114 -5.31 -0.27 -19.27
C GLY A 114 -5.65 -0.93 -17.95
N SER A 115 -6.09 -0.15 -16.96
CA SER A 115 -6.70 -0.71 -15.76
C SER A 115 -7.90 -1.60 -16.13
N THR A 116 -8.00 -2.75 -15.45
CA THR A 116 -9.19 -3.62 -15.50
C THR A 116 -10.24 -3.22 -14.45
N LEU A 117 -9.91 -2.27 -13.59
CA LEU A 117 -10.76 -1.73 -12.53
C LEU A 117 -11.28 -0.36 -12.95
N GLY A 118 -12.51 -0.05 -12.60
CA GLY A 118 -13.21 1.15 -13.02
C GLY A 118 -12.73 2.44 -12.33
N ALA A 119 -13.30 3.55 -12.73
CA ALA A 119 -12.86 4.88 -12.31
C ALA A 119 -13.06 5.14 -10.81
N SER A 120 -14.19 4.72 -10.24
CA SER A 120 -14.45 4.93 -8.82
C SER A 120 -13.55 4.05 -7.94
N HIS A 121 -13.25 2.81 -8.38
CA HIS A 121 -12.27 1.95 -7.73
C HIS A 121 -10.88 2.59 -7.72
N GLN A 122 -10.41 3.10 -8.85
CA GLN A 122 -9.09 3.73 -8.95
C GLN A 122 -9.00 5.02 -8.11
N ALA A 123 -10.09 5.78 -8.01
CA ALA A 123 -10.15 6.95 -7.13
C ALA A 123 -10.04 6.53 -5.65
N TRP A 124 -10.74 5.46 -5.25
CA TRP A 124 -10.62 4.87 -3.91
C TRP A 124 -9.19 4.40 -3.64
N GLN A 125 -8.63 3.61 -4.55
CA GLN A 125 -7.27 3.09 -4.43
C GLN A 125 -6.25 4.22 -4.25
N MET A 126 -6.31 5.27 -5.06
CA MET A 126 -5.45 6.43 -4.94
C MET A 126 -5.57 7.12 -3.58
N ASN A 127 -6.79 7.29 -3.09
CA ASN A 127 -7.06 7.92 -1.79
C ASN A 127 -6.51 7.08 -0.63
N GLU A 128 -6.74 5.77 -0.64
CA GLU A 128 -6.30 4.88 0.43
C GLU A 128 -4.78 4.68 0.44
N ILE A 129 -4.14 4.51 -0.74
CA ILE A 129 -2.68 4.44 -0.82
C ILE A 129 -2.03 5.74 -0.33
N ASN A 130 -2.57 6.89 -0.72
CA ASN A 130 -2.11 8.16 -0.18
C ASN A 130 -2.24 8.21 1.35
N GLY A 131 -3.30 7.64 1.92
CA GLY A 131 -3.49 7.52 3.36
C GLY A 131 -2.46 6.63 4.08
N LEU A 132 -1.84 5.69 3.36
CA LEU A 132 -0.75 4.85 3.88
C LEU A 132 0.62 5.52 3.77
N ILE A 133 0.80 6.44 2.83
CA ILE A 133 2.07 7.14 2.61
C ILE A 133 2.14 8.44 3.43
N TRP A 134 1.04 9.19 3.50
CA TRP A 134 1.01 10.53 4.08
C TRP A 134 0.23 10.61 5.39
N PRO A 135 0.73 11.36 6.41
CA PRO A 135 2.02 12.07 6.42
C PRO A 135 3.22 11.16 6.65
N SER A 136 4.36 11.50 6.04
CA SER A 136 5.65 10.85 6.27
C SER A 136 6.61 11.81 6.97
N PRO A 137 6.67 11.87 8.30
CA PRO A 137 7.47 12.87 9.03
C PRO A 137 8.96 12.85 8.69
N GLY A 138 9.52 11.67 8.42
CA GLY A 138 10.92 11.48 8.00
C GLY A 138 11.17 11.83 6.53
N GLY A 139 10.12 11.92 5.74
CA GLY A 139 10.12 11.97 4.29
C GLY A 139 9.65 10.65 3.68
N ALA A 140 8.90 10.73 2.59
CA ALA A 140 8.39 9.53 1.93
C ALA A 140 9.51 8.57 1.53
N GLY A 141 9.27 7.28 1.70
CA GLY A 141 10.21 6.20 1.35
C GLY A 141 11.34 5.99 2.35
N VAL A 142 11.48 6.83 3.38
CA VAL A 142 12.47 6.61 4.45
C VAL A 142 11.92 5.56 5.42
N MET A 143 12.65 4.45 5.56
CA MET A 143 12.25 3.34 6.42
C MET A 143 12.15 3.78 7.89
N ASP A 144 11.00 3.51 8.52
CA ASP A 144 10.84 3.64 9.96
C ASP A 144 11.35 2.39 10.66
N ALA A 145 12.30 2.56 11.57
CA ALA A 145 12.95 1.45 12.29
C ALA A 145 11.97 0.69 13.20
N GLY A 146 10.95 1.35 13.74
CA GLY A 146 9.93 0.72 14.58
C GLY A 146 9.01 -0.18 13.76
N LEU A 147 8.53 0.32 12.61
CA LEU A 147 7.70 -0.46 11.68
C LEU A 147 8.50 -1.62 11.06
N TRP A 148 9.77 -1.43 10.77
CA TRP A 148 10.66 -2.52 10.36
C TRP A 148 10.77 -3.60 11.44
N ALA A 149 11.04 -3.20 12.68
CA ALA A 149 11.16 -4.14 13.79
C ALA A 149 9.85 -4.90 14.03
N GLN A 150 8.69 -4.25 13.93
CA GLN A 150 7.38 -4.90 14.02
C GLN A 150 7.19 -5.91 12.88
N THR A 151 7.51 -5.54 11.64
CA THR A 151 7.42 -6.44 10.48
C THR A 151 8.28 -7.68 10.67
N VAL A 152 9.54 -7.52 11.10
CA VAL A 152 10.44 -8.64 11.39
C VAL A 152 9.91 -9.51 12.51
N ASN A 153 9.39 -8.90 13.59
CA ASN A 153 8.84 -9.64 14.72
C ASN A 153 7.61 -10.48 14.31
N VAL A 154 6.70 -9.92 13.54
CA VAL A 154 5.53 -10.65 13.02
C VAL A 154 6.01 -11.80 12.14
N ALA A 155 6.88 -11.54 11.18
CA ALA A 155 7.37 -12.55 10.23
C ALA A 155 8.11 -13.69 10.93
N THR A 156 8.90 -13.42 11.98
CA THR A 156 9.61 -14.47 12.73
C THR A 156 8.69 -15.21 13.69
N SER A 157 7.81 -14.52 14.40
CA SER A 157 6.89 -15.17 15.35
C SER A 157 5.88 -16.08 14.68
N GLN A 158 5.50 -15.78 13.43
CA GLN A 158 4.60 -16.60 12.62
C GLN A 158 5.33 -17.64 11.76
N GLY A 159 6.65 -17.75 11.89
CA GLY A 159 7.45 -18.73 11.16
C GLY A 159 7.61 -18.48 9.65
N ILE A 160 7.29 -17.27 9.18
CA ILE A 160 7.53 -16.84 7.80
C ILE A 160 9.04 -16.70 7.58
N LEU A 161 9.75 -16.16 8.56
CA LEU A 161 11.20 -16.14 8.59
C LEU A 161 11.73 -17.07 9.69
N ALA A 162 12.75 -17.86 9.38
CA ALA A 162 13.40 -18.73 10.36
C ALA A 162 14.22 -17.95 11.40
N SER A 163 14.69 -16.75 11.06
CA SER A 163 15.43 -15.84 11.93
C SER A 163 15.28 -14.41 11.45
N ALA A 164 15.53 -13.46 12.34
CA ALA A 164 15.60 -12.05 11.95
C ALA A 164 16.70 -11.83 10.90
N PRO A 165 16.45 -10.95 9.91
CA PRO A 165 17.47 -10.57 8.93
C PRO A 165 18.62 -9.81 9.60
N ASP A 166 19.75 -9.76 8.93
CA ASP A 166 20.90 -8.95 9.39
C ASP A 166 20.67 -7.43 9.22
N SER A 167 21.58 -6.64 9.73
CA SER A 167 21.51 -5.18 9.68
C SER A 167 21.65 -4.59 8.26
N GLY A 168 22.03 -5.40 7.28
CA GLY A 168 22.14 -4.99 5.88
C GLY A 168 20.89 -5.26 5.05
N ALA A 169 19.82 -5.76 5.66
CA ALA A 169 18.58 -6.11 4.94
C ALA A 169 17.87 -4.89 4.34
N TYR A 170 18.05 -3.70 4.88
CA TYR A 170 17.60 -2.45 4.27
C TYR A 170 18.60 -1.32 4.51
N THR A 171 18.50 -0.24 3.75
CA THR A 171 19.24 1.01 3.95
C THR A 171 18.32 2.21 3.73
N THR A 172 18.50 3.27 4.50
CA THR A 172 17.82 4.56 4.31
C THR A 172 18.60 5.53 3.42
N GLU A 173 19.88 5.23 3.13
CA GLU A 173 20.80 6.13 2.46
C GLU A 173 20.24 6.73 1.17
N TYR A 174 19.69 5.89 0.30
CA TYR A 174 19.19 6.31 -1.01
C TYR A 174 17.87 7.08 -0.91
N ALA A 175 17.00 6.69 0.02
CA ALA A 175 15.76 7.41 0.29
C ALA A 175 16.03 8.79 0.92
N GLU A 176 16.93 8.86 1.89
CA GLU A 176 17.34 10.13 2.52
C GLU A 176 17.99 11.08 1.51
N ALA A 177 18.89 10.56 0.65
CA ALA A 177 19.50 11.35 -0.42
C ALA A 177 18.46 11.85 -1.43
N ALA A 178 17.48 11.00 -1.82
CA ALA A 178 16.40 11.36 -2.71
C ALA A 178 15.50 12.45 -2.09
N VAL A 179 15.12 12.29 -0.83
CA VAL A 179 14.34 13.28 -0.07
C VAL A 179 15.08 14.61 0.02
N ALA A 180 16.40 14.60 0.25
CA ALA A 180 17.22 15.82 0.27
C ALA A 180 17.23 16.53 -1.09
N LEU A 181 17.38 15.78 -2.19
CA LEU A 181 17.30 16.33 -3.55
C LEU A 181 15.94 16.99 -3.85
N LEU A 182 14.84 16.32 -3.46
CA LEU A 182 13.48 16.83 -3.68
C LEU A 182 13.19 18.07 -2.83
N LYS A 183 13.61 18.07 -1.56
CA LYS A 183 13.52 19.25 -0.68
C LYS A 183 14.29 20.45 -1.23
N ALA A 184 15.49 20.24 -1.78
CA ALA A 184 16.29 21.30 -2.40
C ALA A 184 15.60 21.92 -3.63
N ARG A 185 14.69 21.18 -4.27
CA ARG A 185 13.83 21.65 -5.38
C ARG A 185 12.50 22.26 -4.90
N GLY A 186 12.28 22.37 -3.59
CA GLY A 186 11.06 22.93 -3.01
C GLY A 186 9.87 21.98 -2.96
N VAL A 187 10.08 20.67 -3.17
CA VAL A 187 9.01 19.67 -3.12
C VAL A 187 8.68 19.31 -1.67
N ASP A 188 7.40 19.28 -1.31
CA ASP A 188 6.94 18.78 0.00
C ASP A 188 7.06 17.26 0.05
N THR A 189 8.07 16.77 0.73
CA THR A 189 8.36 15.34 0.88
C THR A 189 7.66 14.69 2.07
N THR A 190 6.89 15.44 2.85
CA THR A 190 6.29 14.98 4.10
C THR A 190 4.77 14.85 4.05
N GLY A 191 4.10 15.62 3.20
CA GLY A 191 2.65 15.59 3.04
C GLY A 191 1.87 15.88 4.33
N GLN A 192 2.40 16.73 5.23
CA GLN A 192 1.81 17.00 6.55
C GLN A 192 0.37 17.51 6.48
N ASN A 193 0.04 18.21 5.39
CA ASN A 193 -1.27 18.82 5.19
C ASN A 193 -2.22 17.94 4.36
N TRP A 194 -1.76 16.81 3.87
CA TRP A 194 -2.61 15.89 3.11
C TRP A 194 -3.73 15.34 4.01
N ARG A 195 -4.91 15.15 3.44
CA ARG A 195 -6.06 14.53 4.11
C ARG A 195 -6.78 13.65 3.10
N ARG A 196 -7.30 12.52 3.58
CA ARG A 196 -8.22 11.71 2.80
C ARG A 196 -9.43 12.54 2.37
N VAL A 197 -9.93 12.25 1.19
CA VAL A 197 -11.20 12.78 0.67
C VAL A 197 -12.25 11.68 0.72
N GLU A 198 -13.52 12.08 0.70
CA GLU A 198 -14.61 11.13 0.52
C GLU A 198 -14.64 10.66 -0.93
N VAL A 199 -14.66 9.35 -1.15
CA VAL A 199 -14.76 8.73 -2.47
C VAL A 199 -16.03 7.88 -2.50
N THR A 200 -16.90 8.16 -3.46
CA THR A 200 -18.09 7.35 -3.69
C THR A 200 -17.75 6.19 -4.61
N LEU A 201 -17.94 4.98 -4.14
CA LEU A 201 -17.82 3.78 -4.96
C LEU A 201 -19.11 3.53 -5.73
N ASN A 202 -18.96 3.13 -6.99
CA ASN A 202 -20.06 2.76 -7.87
C ASN A 202 -20.12 1.23 -7.99
N PRO A 203 -21.28 0.66 -8.44
CA PRO A 203 -21.39 -0.77 -8.69
C PRO A 203 -20.28 -1.27 -9.64
N GLY A 204 -19.51 -2.27 -9.20
CA GLY A 204 -18.38 -2.82 -9.96
C GLY A 204 -17.19 -1.89 -10.12
N GLY A 205 -17.14 -0.77 -9.38
CA GLY A 205 -16.02 0.16 -9.40
C GLY A 205 -16.03 1.17 -10.56
N GLU A 206 -17.09 1.28 -11.34
CA GLU A 206 -17.22 2.12 -12.55
C GLU A 206 -17.23 3.64 -12.26
#